data_a1c542903883d900a8b02d7862e65065
#
_entry.id   a1c542903883d900a8b02d7862e65065
#
_cell.length_a   1.000
_cell.length_b   1.000
_cell.length_c   1.000
_cell.angle_alpha   90.00
_cell.angle_beta   90.00
_cell.angle_gamma   90.00
#
_symmetry.space_group_name_H-M   'P 1'
#
loop_
_entity.id
_entity.type
_entity.pdbx_description
1 polymer ?
#
loop_
_entity_poly.entity_id
_entity_poly.type
_entity_poly.pdbx_seq_one_letter_code
_entity_poly.pdbx_strand_id
1 'polypeptide(L)'
;MSRAPLDLLQGTLDVLILRTLTWAPMHGYGISRWIRDRTDGVLAVENAALYQALHRLERKKWVRADWGVSDNNRRAKYYELTPLGRAQLRVETDVWQTYAEAVHKVLAPSEV
;
A
#
# COMPACT_ATOMS: atom_id res chain seq x y z
N MET A 1 -8.52 -25.61 -0.39
CA MET A 1 -7.79 -25.14 -1.55
C MET A 1 -7.31 -23.71 -1.33
N SER A 2 -6.02 -23.48 -1.38
CA SER A 2 -5.50 -22.13 -1.27
C SER A 2 -5.72 -21.38 -2.58
N ARG A 3 -6.21 -20.17 -2.48
CA ARG A 3 -6.37 -19.29 -3.61
C ARG A 3 -5.04 -18.64 -3.96
N ALA A 4 -4.76 -18.46 -5.24
CA ALA A 4 -3.64 -17.63 -5.64
C ALA A 4 -3.85 -16.20 -5.13
N PRO A 5 -2.78 -15.50 -4.73
CA PRO A 5 -2.92 -14.10 -4.34
C PRO A 5 -3.56 -13.26 -5.44
N LEU A 6 -4.36 -12.28 -5.05
CA LEU A 6 -5.02 -11.39 -5.99
C LEU A 6 -4.08 -10.26 -6.38
N ASP A 7 -4.14 -9.86 -7.65
CA ASP A 7 -3.46 -8.66 -8.11
C ASP A 7 -4.17 -7.44 -7.54
N LEU A 8 -3.39 -6.42 -7.23
CA LEU A 8 -3.97 -5.19 -6.72
C LEU A 8 -4.65 -4.40 -7.81
N LEU A 9 -5.84 -3.90 -7.52
CA LEU A 9 -6.55 -3.01 -8.41
C LEU A 9 -5.81 -1.68 -8.51
N GLN A 10 -5.94 -1.03 -9.67
CA GLN A 10 -5.28 0.24 -9.92
C GLN A 10 -5.73 1.27 -8.87
N GLY A 11 -4.80 1.99 -8.31
CA GLY A 11 -5.05 3.00 -7.28
C GLY A 11 -5.08 2.46 -5.86
N THR A 12 -5.27 1.16 -5.68
CA THR A 12 -5.31 0.55 -4.35
C THR A 12 -3.92 0.50 -3.71
N LEU A 13 -2.89 0.23 -4.50
CA LEU A 13 -1.54 0.07 -3.98
C LEU A 13 -1.04 1.33 -3.28
N ASP A 14 -1.31 2.50 -3.82
CA ASP A 14 -0.85 3.76 -3.24
C ASP A 14 -1.40 3.96 -1.83
N VAL A 15 -2.70 3.72 -1.62
CA VAL A 15 -3.29 3.87 -0.29
C VAL A 15 -2.77 2.82 0.69
N LEU A 16 -2.50 1.60 0.22
CA LEU A 16 -1.93 0.55 1.06
C LEU A 16 -0.51 0.89 1.51
N ILE A 17 0.31 1.44 0.62
CA ILE A 17 1.66 1.88 0.97
C ILE A 17 1.61 2.99 2.01
N LEU A 18 0.77 4.00 1.78
CA LEU A 18 0.65 5.12 2.72
C LEU A 18 0.22 4.63 4.11
N ARG A 19 -0.74 3.72 4.16
CA ARG A 19 -1.20 3.17 5.43
C ARG A 19 -0.13 2.38 6.14
N THR A 20 0.61 1.56 5.40
CA THR A 20 1.71 0.78 5.96
C THR A 20 2.74 1.68 6.64
N LEU A 21 3.06 2.81 6.01
CA LEU A 21 4.07 3.72 6.52
C LEU A 21 3.60 4.55 7.72
N THR A 22 2.34 4.43 8.15
CA THR A 22 1.90 5.05 9.39
C THR A 22 2.53 4.39 10.62
N TRP A 23 2.97 3.15 10.49
CA TRP A 23 3.55 2.40 11.60
C TRP A 23 5.00 2.77 11.84
N ALA A 24 5.79 2.87 10.78
CA ALA A 24 7.22 3.18 10.87
C ALA A 24 7.78 3.35 9.47
N PRO A 25 8.94 4.00 9.33
CA PRO A 25 9.67 3.95 8.07
C PRO A 25 10.01 2.51 7.71
N MET A 26 9.88 2.17 6.42
CA MET A 26 10.15 0.81 5.94
C MET A 26 10.81 0.86 4.57
N HIS A 27 11.66 -0.14 4.29
CA HIS A 27 12.15 -0.37 2.93
C HIS A 27 11.08 -1.12 2.12
N GLY A 28 11.28 -1.19 0.80
CA GLY A 28 10.27 -1.78 -0.10
C GLY A 28 9.88 -3.20 0.25
N TYR A 29 10.86 -4.04 0.57
CA TYR A 29 10.57 -5.42 0.96
C TYR A 29 9.70 -5.48 2.22
N GLY A 30 9.98 -4.63 3.20
CA GLY A 30 9.19 -4.56 4.42
C GLY A 30 7.75 -4.15 4.16
N ILE A 31 7.55 -3.17 3.27
CA ILE A 31 6.20 -2.74 2.88
C ILE A 31 5.43 -3.89 2.23
N SER A 32 6.03 -4.54 1.26
CA SER A 32 5.43 -5.65 0.54
C SER A 32 5.05 -6.78 1.49
N ARG A 33 5.95 -7.13 2.39
CA ARG A 33 5.74 -8.20 3.36
C ARG A 33 4.64 -7.84 4.36
N TRP A 34 4.61 -6.60 4.82
CA TRP A 34 3.58 -6.14 5.75
C TRP A 34 2.18 -6.27 5.14
N ILE A 35 2.03 -5.86 3.87
CA ILE A 35 0.76 -5.97 3.16
C ILE A 35 0.34 -7.43 3.01
N ARG A 36 1.27 -8.29 2.62
CA ARG A 36 0.99 -9.73 2.48
C ARG A 36 0.54 -10.33 3.80
N ASP A 37 1.30 -10.09 4.86
CA ASP A 37 1.03 -10.68 6.16
C ASP A 37 -0.28 -10.16 6.74
N ARG A 38 -0.56 -8.87 6.57
CA ARG A 38 -1.77 -8.25 7.08
C ARG A 38 -3.03 -8.77 6.39
N THR A 39 -2.91 -9.24 5.17
CA THR A 39 -4.03 -9.77 4.39
C THR A 39 -4.03 -11.30 4.32
N ASP A 40 -3.27 -11.96 5.19
CA ASP A 40 -3.15 -13.41 5.23
C ASP A 40 -2.79 -14.00 3.86
N GLY A 41 -1.93 -13.31 3.12
CA GLY A 41 -1.45 -13.74 1.82
C GLY A 41 -2.39 -13.48 0.67
N VAL A 42 -3.55 -12.85 0.92
CA VAL A 42 -4.53 -12.59 -0.16
C VAL A 42 -4.02 -11.57 -1.15
N LEU A 43 -3.37 -10.51 -0.67
CA LEU A 43 -2.82 -9.48 -1.54
C LEU A 43 -1.30 -9.66 -1.64
N ALA A 44 -0.81 -9.75 -2.87
CA ALA A 44 0.62 -9.80 -3.15
C ALA A 44 0.99 -8.61 -4.02
N VAL A 45 2.14 -8.01 -3.72
CA VAL A 45 2.62 -6.83 -4.44
C VAL A 45 3.84 -7.23 -5.25
N GLU A 46 3.77 -7.07 -6.57
CA GLU A 46 4.93 -7.29 -7.41
C GLU A 46 5.94 -6.17 -7.20
N ASN A 47 7.22 -6.55 -7.22
CA ASN A 47 8.31 -5.58 -6.98
C ASN A 47 8.26 -4.41 -7.95
N ALA A 48 8.04 -4.67 -9.24
CA ALA A 48 8.00 -3.60 -10.23
C ALA A 48 6.88 -2.60 -9.93
N ALA A 49 5.69 -3.10 -9.61
CA ALA A 49 4.55 -2.25 -9.26
C ALA A 49 4.80 -1.45 -7.98
N LEU A 50 5.41 -2.10 -6.99
CA LEU A 50 5.76 -1.46 -5.73
C LEU A 50 6.69 -0.26 -5.94
N TYR A 51 7.79 -0.48 -6.67
CA TYR A 51 8.78 0.60 -6.87
C TYR A 51 8.25 1.71 -7.76
N GLN A 52 7.40 1.39 -8.74
CA GLN A 52 6.72 2.43 -9.52
C GLN A 52 5.81 3.28 -8.64
N ALA A 53 5.07 2.64 -7.74
CA ALA A 53 4.19 3.35 -6.81
C ALA A 53 4.99 4.23 -5.86
N LEU A 54 6.08 3.70 -5.29
CA LEU A 54 6.94 4.46 -4.40
C LEU A 54 7.55 5.67 -5.11
N HIS A 55 7.94 5.52 -6.36
CA HIS A 55 8.42 6.63 -7.18
C HIS A 55 7.35 7.72 -7.34
N ARG A 56 6.11 7.33 -7.65
CA ARG A 56 5.01 8.29 -7.78
C ARG A 56 4.78 9.04 -6.49
N LEU A 57 4.75 8.31 -5.36
CA LEU A 57 4.50 8.90 -4.05
C LEU A 57 5.63 9.84 -3.62
N GLU A 58 6.85 9.49 -3.97
CA GLU A 58 8.01 10.35 -3.69
C GLU A 58 7.95 11.63 -4.51
N ARG A 59 7.60 11.54 -5.80
CA ARG A 59 7.45 12.72 -6.65
C ARG A 59 6.34 13.66 -6.16
N LYS A 60 5.26 13.08 -5.63
CA LYS A 60 4.16 13.87 -5.04
C LYS A 60 4.53 14.43 -3.67
N LYS A 61 5.66 14.02 -3.12
CA LYS A 61 6.12 14.41 -1.80
C LYS A 61 5.21 13.92 -0.67
N TRP A 62 4.49 12.84 -0.93
CA TRP A 62 3.69 12.15 0.09
C TRP A 62 4.56 11.23 0.93
N VAL A 63 5.66 10.75 0.37
CA VAL A 63 6.69 10.01 1.09
C VAL A 63 8.05 10.63 0.79
N ARG A 64 8.97 10.47 1.71
CA ARG A 64 10.37 10.78 1.49
C ARG A 64 11.19 9.53 1.71
N ALA A 65 12.34 9.46 1.06
CA ALA A 65 13.19 8.29 1.12
C ALA A 65 14.57 8.67 1.65
N ASP A 66 15.15 7.75 2.40
CA ASP A 66 16.48 7.93 2.96
C ASP A 66 17.18 6.58 3.03
N TRP A 67 18.50 6.58 2.90
CA TRP A 67 19.26 5.36 2.95
C TRP A 67 19.54 4.97 4.41
N GLY A 68 19.42 3.68 4.68
CA GLY A 68 19.69 3.11 5.99
C GLY A 68 20.24 1.71 5.86
N VAL A 69 20.33 1.02 7.00
CA VAL A 69 20.83 -0.35 7.05
C VAL A 69 19.69 -1.25 7.52
N SER A 70 19.41 -2.29 6.74
CA SER A 70 18.36 -3.25 7.07
C SER A 70 18.83 -4.24 8.15
N ASP A 71 17.90 -5.06 8.64
CA ASP A 71 18.20 -6.10 9.63
C ASP A 71 19.26 -7.09 9.16
N ASN A 72 19.40 -7.25 7.85
CA ASN A 72 20.42 -8.13 7.26
C ASN A 72 21.76 -7.40 7.06
N ASN A 73 21.93 -6.24 7.67
CA ASN A 73 23.14 -5.43 7.55
C ASN A 73 23.42 -5.03 6.09
N ARG A 74 22.35 -4.84 5.30
CA ARG A 74 22.44 -4.39 3.92
C ARG A 74 21.94 -2.97 3.80
N ARG A 75 22.54 -2.20 2.90
CA ARG A 75 22.08 -0.86 2.60
C ARG A 75 20.70 -0.94 1.93
N ALA A 76 19.75 -0.19 2.45
CA ALA A 76 18.38 -0.18 1.95
C ALA A 76 17.82 1.24 1.98
N LYS A 77 16.93 1.51 1.04
CA LYS A 77 16.24 2.79 0.95
C LYS A 77 14.96 2.67 1.78
N TYR A 78 14.85 3.51 2.80
CA TYR A 78 13.70 3.56 3.69
C TYR A 78 12.77 4.69 3.28
N TYR A 79 11.49 4.42 3.33
CA TYR A 79 10.44 5.38 2.98
C TYR A 79 9.66 5.73 4.24
N GLU A 80 9.29 6.99 4.38
CA GLU A 80 8.43 7.41 5.49
C GLU A 80 7.43 8.44 5.01
N LEU A 81 6.29 8.52 5.71
CA LEU A 81 5.26 9.50 5.40
C LEU A 81 5.73 10.90 5.71
N THR A 82 5.40 11.83 4.81
CA THR A 82 5.49 13.26 5.10
C THR A 82 4.18 13.73 5.73
N PRO A 83 4.14 14.94 6.33
CA PRO A 83 2.86 15.51 6.77
C PRO A 83 1.82 15.59 5.66
N LEU A 84 2.25 15.92 4.44
CA LEU A 84 1.36 15.92 3.28
C LEU A 84 0.82 14.52 2.99
N GLY A 85 1.69 13.51 3.07
CA GLY A 85 1.28 12.11 2.88
C GLY A 85 0.25 11.66 3.89
N ARG A 86 0.38 12.08 5.15
CA ARG A 86 -0.62 11.77 6.17
C ARG A 86 -1.98 12.38 5.85
N ALA A 87 -1.99 13.62 5.38
CA ALA A 87 -3.23 14.27 4.97
C ALA A 87 -3.85 13.55 3.76
N GLN A 88 -3.02 13.18 2.79
CA GLN A 88 -3.50 12.49 1.59
C GLN A 88 -3.98 11.08 1.90
N LEU A 89 -3.42 10.43 2.88
CA LEU A 89 -3.90 9.10 3.29
C LEU A 89 -5.38 9.14 3.68
N ARG A 90 -5.83 10.16 4.38
CA ARG A 90 -7.24 10.33 4.70
C ARG A 90 -8.11 10.43 3.46
N VAL A 91 -7.70 11.28 2.52
CA VAL A 91 -8.43 11.48 1.27
C VAL A 91 -8.51 10.18 0.49
N GLU A 92 -7.37 9.52 0.31
CA GLU A 92 -7.29 8.28 -0.46
C GLU A 92 -8.08 7.15 0.20
N THR A 93 -8.07 7.08 1.53
CA THR A 93 -8.83 6.07 2.27
C THR A 93 -10.32 6.27 2.06
N ASP A 94 -10.79 7.52 2.15
CA ASP A 94 -12.20 7.84 1.96
C ASP A 94 -12.66 7.53 0.54
N VAL A 95 -11.86 7.88 -0.45
CA VAL A 95 -12.16 7.57 -1.86
C VAL A 95 -12.27 6.07 -2.06
N TRP A 96 -11.31 5.34 -1.53
CA TRP A 96 -11.30 3.88 -1.67
C TRP A 96 -12.49 3.23 -0.98
N GLN A 97 -12.82 3.65 0.24
CA GLN A 97 -13.96 3.09 0.98
C GLN A 97 -15.27 3.38 0.26
N THR A 98 -15.44 4.58 -0.26
CA THR A 98 -16.64 4.94 -1.04
C THR A 98 -16.75 4.06 -2.27
N TYR A 99 -15.63 3.86 -2.98
CA TYR A 99 -15.60 2.98 -4.14
C TYR A 99 -15.96 1.54 -3.78
N ALA A 100 -15.34 1.01 -2.73
CA ALA A 100 -15.57 -0.37 -2.30
C ALA A 100 -17.03 -0.59 -1.89
N GLU A 101 -17.63 0.36 -1.17
CA GLU A 101 -19.03 0.28 -0.79
C GLU A 101 -19.94 0.30 -1.99
N ALA A 102 -19.66 1.14 -2.97
CA ALA A 102 -20.45 1.21 -4.19
C ALA A 102 -20.38 -0.11 -4.98
N VAL A 103 -19.19 -0.66 -5.12
CA VAL A 103 -19.00 -1.97 -5.78
C VAL A 103 -19.76 -3.05 -5.04
N HIS A 104 -19.65 -3.04 -3.72
CA HIS A 104 -20.33 -4.04 -2.89
C HIS A 104 -21.86 -3.99 -3.06
N LYS A 105 -22.43 -2.79 -3.17
CA LYS A 105 -23.88 -2.63 -3.38
C LYS A 105 -24.33 -3.27 -4.69
N VAL A 106 -23.51 -3.17 -5.72
CA VAL A 106 -23.83 -3.78 -7.03
C VAL A 106 -23.73 -5.29 -6.95
N LEU A 107 -22.70 -5.79 -6.25
CA LEU A 107 -22.44 -7.24 -6.17
C LEU A 107 -23.28 -7.97 -5.13
N ALA A 108 -23.86 -7.26 -4.17
CA ALA A 108 -24.65 -7.86 -3.12
C ALA A 108 -25.90 -8.55 -3.71
N PRO A 109 -26.30 -9.69 -3.14
CA PRO A 109 -27.50 -10.38 -3.64
C PRO A 109 -28.74 -9.50 -3.49
N SER A 110 -29.59 -9.54 -4.51
CA SER A 110 -30.86 -8.81 -4.46
C SER A 110 -31.82 -9.52 -3.52
N GLU A 111 -32.45 -8.76 -2.65
CA GLU A 111 -33.49 -9.28 -1.75
C GLU A 111 -34.85 -9.12 -2.41
N VAL A 112 -35.17 -9.97 -3.29
CA VAL A 112 -36.47 -9.90 -3.97
C VAL A 112 -37.35 -11.05 -3.55
#